data_067f1eaef430ab6ef49cf1af8b1f7630
#
_entry.id   067f1eaef430ab6ef49cf1af8b1f7630
#
_cell.length_a   1.000
_cell.length_b   1.000
_cell.length_c   1.000
_cell.angle_alpha   90.00
_cell.angle_beta   90.00
_cell.angle_gamma   90.00
#
_symmetry.space_group_name_H-M   'P 1'
#
loop_
_entity.id
_entity.type
_entity.pdbx_description
1 polymer ?
#
loop_
_entity_poly.entity_id
_entity_poly.type
_entity_poly.pdbx_seq_one_letter_code
_entity_poly.pdbx_strand_id
1 'polypeptide(L)'
;MINKVLHGDCLELMKDIPNGSIDMILCDLPYGTTACKWDVIIAFDKLWQQYERIIKDNGAIVLTASEPFASYLRTSNIKIYKYDWIWEKERPTNALLANKQVLKYHEMICVFYKKQSVFNPILREREEKNKRNNKARPFTSNGYVNNVPNSQGMNQTGMNDFIKPKSILKFNMERGLHPTQKPVPLFEYLIKTYTNEGDLVLDNCAGSGTTGIACINTNRNYILIEKEQKYFDIINERIGNQTS
;
A
#
# COMPACT_ATOMS: atom_id res chain seq x y z
N MET A 1 -5.73 21.16 -4.18
CA MET A 1 -6.17 20.52 -2.90
C MET A 1 -5.01 19.63 -2.43
N ILE A 2 -4.12 20.18 -1.59
CA ILE A 2 -2.90 19.47 -1.12
C ILE A 2 -2.84 19.60 0.40
N ASN A 3 -2.42 18.55 1.09
CA ASN A 3 -2.31 18.46 2.55
C ASN A 3 -3.62 18.82 3.25
N LYS A 4 -4.69 18.17 2.82
CA LYS A 4 -6.05 18.39 3.34
C LYS A 4 -6.63 17.13 3.96
N VAL A 5 -7.33 17.34 5.04
CA VAL A 5 -8.25 16.35 5.65
C VAL A 5 -9.67 16.83 5.36
N LEU A 6 -10.48 15.97 4.75
CA LEU A 6 -11.84 16.26 4.33
C LEU A 6 -12.82 15.39 5.11
N HIS A 7 -13.87 15.97 5.66
CA HIS A 7 -14.90 15.25 6.39
C HIS A 7 -16.11 14.99 5.49
N GLY A 8 -16.46 13.72 5.27
CA GLY A 8 -17.66 13.35 4.52
C GLY A 8 -17.55 12.04 3.75
N ASP A 9 -18.54 11.79 2.91
CA ASP A 9 -18.60 10.60 2.06
C ASP A 9 -17.54 10.68 0.95
N CYS A 10 -16.71 9.63 0.84
CA CYS A 10 -15.58 9.66 -0.07
C CYS A 10 -16.00 9.68 -1.56
N LEU A 11 -17.13 9.05 -1.92
CA LEU A 11 -17.60 9.05 -3.32
C LEU A 11 -18.08 10.45 -3.74
N GLU A 12 -18.60 11.24 -2.79
CA GLU A 12 -18.99 12.62 -3.06
C GLU A 12 -17.75 13.53 -3.12
N LEU A 13 -16.88 13.47 -2.11
CA LEU A 13 -15.71 14.35 -2.02
C LEU A 13 -14.66 14.08 -3.10
N MET A 14 -14.52 12.83 -3.56
CA MET A 14 -13.64 12.53 -4.68
C MET A 14 -14.05 13.20 -6.00
N LYS A 15 -15.33 13.59 -6.18
CA LYS A 15 -15.78 14.30 -7.39
C LYS A 15 -15.05 15.62 -7.61
N ASP A 16 -14.63 16.28 -6.53
CA ASP A 16 -13.92 17.56 -6.55
C ASP A 16 -12.42 17.42 -6.79
N ILE A 17 -11.89 16.21 -6.78
CA ILE A 17 -10.48 15.93 -7.08
C ILE A 17 -10.29 15.97 -8.61
N PRO A 18 -9.33 16.76 -9.14
CA PRO A 18 -9.09 16.86 -10.57
C PRO A 18 -8.68 15.51 -11.21
N ASN A 19 -9.04 15.32 -12.48
CA ASN A 19 -8.64 14.14 -13.24
C ASN A 19 -7.12 14.03 -13.31
N GLY A 20 -6.58 12.81 -13.15
CA GLY A 20 -5.16 12.52 -13.29
C GLY A 20 -4.25 13.34 -12.38
N SER A 21 -4.71 13.71 -11.18
CA SER A 21 -3.95 14.53 -10.24
C SER A 21 -3.28 13.75 -9.12
N ILE A 22 -3.69 12.51 -8.87
CA ILE A 22 -3.20 11.66 -7.78
C ILE A 22 -2.08 10.75 -8.28
N ASP A 23 -0.95 10.74 -7.58
CA ASP A 23 0.19 9.86 -7.86
C ASP A 23 -0.01 8.46 -7.30
N MET A 24 -0.61 8.35 -6.11
CA MET A 24 -0.90 7.09 -5.45
C MET A 24 -2.22 7.15 -4.70
N ILE A 25 -3.01 6.09 -4.79
CA ILE A 25 -4.09 5.83 -3.84
C ILE A 25 -3.60 4.73 -2.90
N LEU A 26 -3.56 5.02 -1.60
CA LEU A 26 -3.21 4.06 -0.54
C LEU A 26 -4.34 4.07 0.48
N CYS A 27 -5.10 3.00 0.53
CA CYS A 27 -6.31 2.97 1.34
C CYS A 27 -6.56 1.61 2.00
N ASP A 28 -7.06 1.66 3.23
CA ASP A 28 -7.64 0.53 3.95
C ASP A 28 -9.16 0.61 3.84
N LEU A 29 -9.71 0.03 2.79
CA LEU A 29 -11.17 0.04 2.55
C LEU A 29 -11.94 -0.70 3.65
N PRO A 30 -13.22 -0.38 3.91
CA PRO A 30 -14.07 -1.22 4.75
C PRO A 30 -14.33 -2.57 4.07
N TYR A 31 -14.10 -3.68 4.82
CA TYR A 31 -14.21 -5.05 4.29
C TYR A 31 -15.59 -5.68 4.48
N GLY A 32 -16.47 -5.06 5.29
CA GLY A 32 -17.77 -5.61 5.67
C GLY A 32 -17.66 -6.87 6.55
N THR A 33 -16.58 -6.99 7.34
CA THR A 33 -16.30 -8.19 8.13
C THR A 33 -16.35 -7.97 9.65
N THR A 34 -16.56 -6.73 10.08
CA THR A 34 -16.66 -6.37 11.49
C THR A 34 -18.08 -5.97 11.87
N ALA A 35 -18.39 -5.92 13.17
CA ALA A 35 -19.67 -5.42 13.68
C ALA A 35 -19.76 -3.88 13.73
N CYS A 36 -18.74 -3.19 13.23
CA CYS A 36 -18.70 -1.73 13.24
C CYS A 36 -19.67 -1.16 12.18
N LYS A 37 -20.45 -0.15 12.54
CA LYS A 37 -21.45 0.46 11.64
C LYS A 37 -20.82 1.08 10.38
N TRP A 38 -19.58 1.53 10.46
CA TRP A 38 -18.84 2.14 9.35
C TRP A 38 -18.24 1.09 8.39
N ASP A 39 -18.15 -0.19 8.79
CA ASP A 39 -17.55 -1.25 7.98
C ASP A 39 -18.53 -1.78 6.92
N VAL A 40 -18.90 -0.88 6.01
CA VAL A 40 -19.80 -1.18 4.88
C VAL A 40 -19.01 -1.09 3.58
N ILE A 41 -19.04 -2.17 2.79
CA ILE A 41 -18.33 -2.25 1.51
C ILE A 41 -18.82 -1.12 0.58
N ILE A 42 -17.89 -0.32 0.08
CA ILE A 42 -18.14 0.72 -0.91
C ILE A 42 -18.41 0.04 -2.26
N ALA A 43 -19.46 0.48 -2.97
CA ALA A 43 -19.82 -0.04 -4.28
C ALA A 43 -18.63 0.08 -5.26
N PHE A 44 -18.10 -1.05 -5.70
CA PHE A 44 -16.86 -1.10 -6.49
C PHE A 44 -16.97 -0.37 -7.83
N ASP A 45 -18.12 -0.42 -8.51
CA ASP A 45 -18.35 0.29 -9.77
C ASP A 45 -18.16 1.80 -9.61
N LYS A 46 -18.73 2.39 -8.57
CA LYS A 46 -18.60 3.82 -8.25
C LYS A 46 -17.19 4.16 -7.78
N LEU A 47 -16.58 3.28 -6.97
CA LEU A 47 -15.21 3.47 -6.48
C LEU A 47 -14.21 3.50 -7.63
N TRP A 48 -14.25 2.49 -8.52
CA TRP A 48 -13.36 2.41 -9.67
C TRP A 48 -13.56 3.55 -10.65
N GLN A 49 -14.80 4.02 -10.86
CA GLN A 49 -15.07 5.19 -11.68
C GLN A 49 -14.29 6.42 -11.18
N GLN A 50 -14.26 6.66 -9.87
CA GLN A 50 -13.51 7.76 -9.29
C GLN A 50 -12.00 7.49 -9.33
N TYR A 51 -11.56 6.33 -8.89
CA TYR A 51 -10.15 5.97 -8.85
C TYR A 51 -9.49 6.08 -10.23
N GLU A 52 -10.10 5.49 -11.26
CA GLU A 52 -9.57 5.55 -12.63
C GLU A 52 -9.57 6.96 -13.22
N ARG A 53 -10.47 7.83 -12.79
CA ARG A 53 -10.52 9.23 -13.21
C ARG A 53 -9.42 10.06 -12.59
N ILE A 54 -9.19 9.92 -11.28
CA ILE A 54 -8.30 10.82 -10.53
C ILE A 54 -6.84 10.35 -10.53
N ILE A 55 -6.58 9.06 -10.68
CA ILE A 55 -5.21 8.52 -10.69
C ILE A 55 -4.48 8.89 -11.97
N LYS A 56 -3.21 9.26 -11.88
CA LYS A 56 -2.33 9.45 -13.03
C LYS A 56 -2.13 8.14 -13.79
N ASP A 57 -1.79 8.21 -15.06
CA ASP A 57 -1.59 7.03 -15.92
C ASP A 57 -0.54 6.05 -15.35
N ASN A 58 0.53 6.59 -14.75
CA ASN A 58 1.60 5.85 -14.09
C ASN A 58 1.46 5.83 -12.55
N GLY A 59 0.30 6.20 -12.03
CA GLY A 59 0.00 6.14 -10.60
C GLY A 59 -0.34 4.72 -10.16
N ALA A 60 -0.12 4.42 -8.88
CA ALA A 60 -0.44 3.14 -8.27
C ALA A 60 -1.67 3.25 -7.37
N ILE A 61 -2.54 2.23 -7.42
CA ILE A 61 -3.63 2.04 -6.46
C ILE A 61 -3.27 0.83 -5.60
N VAL A 62 -3.09 1.06 -4.30
CA VAL A 62 -2.60 0.08 -3.34
C VAL A 62 -3.61 -0.05 -2.21
N LEU A 63 -4.27 -1.18 -2.13
CA LEU A 63 -5.40 -1.39 -1.24
C LEU A 63 -5.14 -2.57 -0.31
N THR A 64 -5.24 -2.36 1.00
CA THR A 64 -5.18 -3.47 1.95
C THR A 64 -6.47 -4.28 1.87
N ALA A 65 -6.35 -5.57 2.08
CA ALA A 65 -7.48 -6.49 1.95
C ALA A 65 -7.29 -7.78 2.76
N SER A 66 -8.39 -8.42 3.05
CA SER A 66 -8.44 -9.73 3.73
C SER A 66 -9.49 -10.59 3.05
N GLU A 67 -9.28 -11.91 2.95
CA GLU A 67 -10.30 -12.79 2.38
C GLU A 67 -11.58 -12.82 3.25
N PRO A 68 -12.78 -12.90 2.63
CA PRO A 68 -13.07 -13.04 1.19
C PRO A 68 -13.08 -11.72 0.39
N PHE A 69 -13.02 -10.56 1.07
CA PHE A 69 -13.05 -9.24 0.44
C PHE A 69 -11.94 -9.06 -0.62
N ALA A 70 -10.73 -9.59 -0.36
CA ALA A 70 -9.61 -9.51 -1.29
C ALA A 70 -9.92 -10.15 -2.66
N SER A 71 -10.63 -11.29 -2.67
CA SER A 71 -11.04 -11.94 -3.91
C SER A 71 -12.05 -11.09 -4.68
N TYR A 72 -13.03 -10.49 -4.01
CA TYR A 72 -13.98 -9.57 -4.65
C TYR A 72 -13.28 -8.31 -5.17
N LEU A 73 -12.37 -7.74 -4.39
CA LEU A 73 -11.62 -6.55 -4.79
C LEU A 73 -10.78 -6.82 -6.06
N ARG A 74 -10.02 -7.91 -6.12
CA ARG A 74 -9.21 -8.26 -7.28
C ARG A 74 -10.05 -8.48 -8.53
N THR A 75 -11.15 -9.22 -8.42
CA THR A 75 -12.03 -9.51 -9.55
C THR A 75 -12.84 -8.32 -10.01
N SER A 76 -13.11 -7.35 -9.12
CA SER A 76 -13.87 -6.14 -9.48
C SER A 76 -13.15 -5.27 -10.52
N ASN A 77 -11.81 -5.35 -10.62
CA ASN A 77 -11.05 -4.69 -11.69
C ASN A 77 -9.79 -5.49 -12.09
N ILE A 78 -10.01 -6.70 -12.55
CA ILE A 78 -8.94 -7.63 -12.94
C ILE A 78 -8.04 -7.09 -14.06
N LYS A 79 -8.55 -6.15 -14.88
CA LYS A 79 -7.80 -5.58 -16.02
C LYS A 79 -6.56 -4.81 -15.56
N ILE A 80 -6.65 -4.10 -14.47
CA ILE A 80 -5.55 -3.27 -13.94
C ILE A 80 -4.91 -3.87 -12.69
N TYR A 81 -5.44 -4.96 -12.15
CA TYR A 81 -4.78 -5.73 -11.08
C TYR A 81 -3.45 -6.31 -11.56
N LYS A 82 -2.43 -6.29 -10.69
CA LYS A 82 -1.07 -6.74 -11.03
C LYS A 82 -0.55 -7.84 -10.11
N TYR A 83 -0.49 -7.59 -8.82
CA TYR A 83 0.04 -8.53 -7.82
C TYR A 83 -0.35 -8.08 -6.41
N ASP A 84 -0.04 -8.95 -5.43
CA ASP A 84 -0.19 -8.64 -4.02
C ASP A 84 1.17 -8.57 -3.33
N TRP A 85 1.25 -7.69 -2.32
CA TRP A 85 2.15 -7.89 -1.20
C TRP A 85 1.39 -8.61 -0.10
N ILE A 86 2.13 -9.37 0.71
CA ILE A 86 1.61 -10.02 1.91
C ILE A 86 2.22 -9.31 3.12
N TRP A 87 1.38 -8.68 3.93
CA TRP A 87 1.81 -8.16 5.22
C TRP A 87 1.73 -9.27 6.26
N GLU A 88 2.90 -9.78 6.71
CA GLU A 88 3.03 -10.73 7.80
C GLU A 88 3.04 -10.00 9.14
N LYS A 89 2.14 -10.40 10.04
CA LYS A 89 1.94 -9.83 11.38
C LYS A 89 2.65 -10.66 12.44
N GLU A 90 3.01 -10.04 13.56
CA GLU A 90 3.60 -10.75 14.70
C GLU A 90 2.56 -11.57 15.49
N ARG A 91 1.26 -11.28 15.33
CA ARG A 91 0.16 -11.95 16.03
C ARG A 91 -1.00 -12.25 15.10
N PRO A 92 -1.75 -13.34 15.35
CA PRO A 92 -2.91 -13.68 14.55
C PRO A 92 -4.08 -12.74 14.85
N THR A 93 -4.92 -12.51 13.85
CA THR A 93 -6.13 -11.68 13.96
C THR A 93 -7.37 -12.49 14.35
N ASN A 94 -7.31 -13.81 14.28
CA ASN A 94 -8.45 -14.73 14.55
C ASN A 94 -8.17 -15.72 15.68
N ALA A 95 -7.47 -15.28 16.73
CA ALA A 95 -7.06 -16.16 17.85
C ALA A 95 -8.23 -16.94 18.50
N LEU A 96 -9.42 -16.34 18.56
CA LEU A 96 -10.63 -17.02 19.10
C LEU A 96 -11.10 -18.22 18.25
N LEU A 97 -10.61 -18.34 17.04
CA LEU A 97 -10.96 -19.43 16.11
C LEU A 97 -9.87 -20.51 16.04
N ALA A 98 -8.88 -20.49 16.92
CA ALA A 98 -7.71 -21.39 16.88
C ALA A 98 -8.07 -22.89 16.85
N ASN A 99 -9.18 -23.28 17.47
CA ASN A 99 -9.67 -24.66 17.48
C ASN A 99 -10.58 -25.03 16.29
N LYS A 100 -10.84 -24.06 15.38
CA LYS A 100 -11.78 -24.26 14.25
C LYS A 100 -11.13 -24.06 12.89
N GLN A 101 -10.06 -23.28 12.82
CA GLN A 101 -9.34 -22.98 11.58
C GLN A 101 -7.90 -22.52 11.86
N VAL A 102 -7.08 -22.46 10.80
CA VAL A 102 -5.71 -21.97 10.88
C VAL A 102 -5.66 -20.51 11.35
N LEU A 103 -4.64 -20.17 12.11
CA LEU A 103 -4.42 -18.81 12.59
C LEU A 103 -3.95 -17.90 11.46
N LYS A 104 -4.58 -16.71 11.34
CA LYS A 104 -4.35 -15.75 10.28
C LYS A 104 -3.30 -14.71 10.70
N TYR A 105 -2.09 -14.87 10.20
CA TYR A 105 -0.95 -13.99 10.45
C TYR A 105 -0.67 -13.00 9.32
N HIS A 106 -1.56 -12.84 8.35
CA HIS A 106 -1.30 -11.97 7.22
C HIS A 106 -2.54 -11.21 6.74
N GLU A 107 -2.27 -10.12 6.04
CA GLU A 107 -3.21 -9.44 5.14
C GLU A 107 -2.59 -9.26 3.76
N MET A 108 -3.42 -9.20 2.73
CA MET A 108 -3.01 -8.87 1.39
C MET A 108 -2.97 -7.35 1.21
N ILE A 109 -2.11 -6.91 0.30
CA ILE A 109 -2.05 -5.53 -0.17
C ILE A 109 -2.08 -5.60 -1.69
N CYS A 110 -3.26 -5.39 -2.25
CA CYS A 110 -3.51 -5.54 -3.68
C CYS A 110 -3.01 -4.31 -4.44
N VAL A 111 -2.25 -4.53 -5.51
CA VAL A 111 -1.66 -3.47 -6.33
C VAL A 111 -2.30 -3.45 -7.71
N PHE A 112 -2.75 -2.26 -8.10
CA PHE A 112 -3.40 -2.00 -9.38
C PHE A 112 -2.73 -0.80 -10.05
N TYR A 113 -2.57 -0.83 -11.37
CA TYR A 113 -2.18 0.32 -12.19
C TYR A 113 -2.53 0.10 -13.66
N LYS A 114 -2.77 1.20 -14.39
CA LYS A 114 -3.08 1.18 -15.83
C LYS A 114 -1.82 0.92 -16.66
N LYS A 115 -0.82 1.79 -16.51
CA LYS A 115 0.52 1.67 -17.09
C LYS A 115 1.52 1.38 -15.97
N GLN A 116 2.72 0.95 -16.30
CA GLN A 116 3.75 0.69 -15.30
C GLN A 116 3.86 1.89 -14.35
N SER A 117 3.58 1.65 -13.07
CA SER A 117 3.66 2.67 -12.04
C SER A 117 5.11 3.02 -11.70
N VAL A 118 5.31 4.16 -11.05
CA VAL A 118 6.54 4.40 -10.30
C VAL A 118 6.80 3.18 -9.42
N PHE A 119 8.03 2.69 -9.44
CA PHE A 119 8.45 1.57 -8.60
C PHE A 119 9.89 1.78 -8.14
N ASN A 120 10.06 2.20 -6.91
CA ASN A 120 11.33 2.42 -6.23
C ASN A 120 11.64 1.22 -5.33
N PRO A 121 12.33 0.18 -5.80
CA PRO A 121 12.57 -1.02 -5.01
C PRO A 121 13.44 -0.70 -3.79
N ILE A 122 12.89 -0.86 -2.60
CA ILE A 122 13.65 -0.74 -1.35
C ILE A 122 14.49 -2.00 -1.20
N LEU A 123 15.78 -1.85 -1.45
CA LEU A 123 16.73 -2.96 -1.37
C LEU A 123 16.92 -3.39 0.09
N ARG A 124 17.11 -4.66 0.31
CA ARG A 124 17.47 -5.24 1.60
C ARG A 124 18.84 -5.89 1.55
N GLU A 125 19.56 -5.84 2.65
CA GLU A 125 20.84 -6.55 2.76
C GLU A 125 20.66 -8.07 2.70
N ARG A 126 21.64 -8.74 2.12
CA ARG A 126 21.73 -10.20 2.21
C ARG A 126 22.14 -10.59 3.63
N GLU A 127 21.57 -11.67 4.11
CA GLU A 127 22.10 -12.33 5.30
C GLU A 127 23.55 -12.75 5.06
N GLU A 128 24.44 -12.60 6.04
CA GLU A 128 25.87 -12.92 5.93
C GLU A 128 26.14 -14.32 5.33
N LYS A 129 25.38 -15.34 5.75
CA LYS A 129 25.47 -16.70 5.21
C LYS A 129 25.13 -16.82 3.72
N ASN A 130 24.49 -15.81 3.14
CA ASN A 130 24.05 -15.79 1.74
C ASN A 130 24.83 -14.76 0.91
N LYS A 131 25.81 -14.05 1.49
CA LYS A 131 26.71 -13.19 0.75
C LYS A 131 27.57 -14.05 -0.16
N ARG A 132 27.49 -13.82 -1.46
CA ARG A 132 28.26 -14.59 -2.45
C ARG A 132 29.71 -14.12 -2.43
N ASN A 133 30.64 -15.04 -2.20
CA ASN A 133 32.06 -14.81 -2.53
C ASN A 133 32.17 -14.47 -4.02
N ASN A 134 32.80 -13.34 -4.32
CA ASN A 134 32.91 -12.71 -5.64
C ASN A 134 33.71 -13.53 -6.67
N LYS A 135 33.44 -14.81 -6.85
CA LYS A 135 33.89 -15.53 -8.04
C LYS A 135 32.79 -15.44 -9.08
N ALA A 136 32.96 -14.53 -10.03
CA ALA A 136 32.11 -14.44 -11.21
C ALA A 136 32.01 -15.84 -11.85
N ARG A 137 30.83 -16.45 -11.77
CA ARG A 137 30.55 -17.64 -12.58
C ARG A 137 30.20 -17.12 -13.98
N PRO A 138 30.83 -17.65 -15.03
CA PRO A 138 30.44 -17.35 -16.39
C PRO A 138 28.96 -17.78 -16.56
N PHE A 139 28.18 -16.90 -17.16
CA PHE A 139 26.78 -17.15 -17.46
C PHE A 139 26.70 -18.21 -18.55
N THR A 140 26.40 -19.46 -18.20
CA THR A 140 26.07 -20.49 -19.18
C THR A 140 24.58 -20.38 -19.51
N SER A 141 24.31 -20.09 -20.78
CA SER A 141 22.99 -19.92 -21.36
C SER A 141 22.25 -21.24 -21.58
N ASN A 142 21.93 -21.98 -20.53
CA ASN A 142 21.03 -23.13 -20.65
C ASN A 142 19.96 -23.07 -19.58
N GLY A 143 18.79 -22.50 -19.92
CA GLY A 143 17.59 -22.57 -19.12
C GLY A 143 16.74 -21.31 -19.19
N TYR A 144 15.71 -21.36 -19.97
CA TYR A 144 14.48 -20.59 -19.97
C TYR A 144 14.45 -19.29 -19.14
N VAL A 145 14.84 -18.19 -19.73
CA VAL A 145 14.40 -16.86 -19.34
C VAL A 145 13.97 -16.14 -20.63
N ASN A 146 12.66 -16.08 -20.82
CA ASN A 146 12.07 -15.31 -21.92
C ASN A 146 12.38 -13.81 -21.72
N ASN A 147 13.05 -13.23 -22.71
CA ASN A 147 13.05 -11.82 -23.10
C ASN A 147 13.21 -10.77 -21.97
N VAL A 148 14.40 -10.69 -21.39
CA VAL A 148 14.86 -9.44 -20.77
C VAL A 148 15.90 -8.84 -21.72
N PRO A 149 15.71 -7.59 -22.22
CA PRO A 149 16.73 -6.94 -23.04
C PRO A 149 18.06 -6.89 -22.31
N ASN A 150 19.11 -7.25 -23.00
CA ASN A 150 20.49 -7.25 -22.53
C ASN A 150 20.86 -5.85 -21.99
N SER A 151 20.94 -5.69 -20.68
CA SER A 151 21.55 -4.51 -20.06
C SER A 151 23.06 -4.64 -20.19
N GLN A 152 23.60 -4.15 -21.32
CA GLN A 152 25.02 -4.03 -21.52
C GLN A 152 25.59 -3.03 -20.48
N GLY A 153 26.55 -3.52 -19.70
CA GLY A 153 27.61 -2.66 -19.20
C GLY A 153 27.45 -2.02 -17.82
N MET A 154 26.90 -2.67 -16.82
CA MET A 154 27.15 -2.27 -15.42
C MET A 154 28.19 -3.20 -14.79
N ASN A 155 29.41 -2.68 -14.61
CA ASN A 155 30.40 -3.27 -13.72
C ASN A 155 29.87 -3.27 -12.29
N GLN A 156 29.32 -4.41 -11.85
CA GLN A 156 28.66 -4.57 -10.54
C GLN A 156 29.69 -4.97 -9.47
N THR A 157 30.67 -4.15 -9.21
CA THR A 157 31.43 -4.21 -7.96
C THR A 157 30.66 -3.44 -6.90
N GLY A 158 30.04 -4.13 -5.95
CA GLY A 158 29.33 -3.55 -4.81
C GLY A 158 27.82 -3.88 -4.69
N MET A 159 27.16 -4.39 -5.72
CA MET A 159 25.72 -4.75 -5.66
C MET A 159 25.42 -6.15 -5.11
N ASN A 160 26.44 -6.94 -4.76
CA ASN A 160 26.24 -8.34 -4.35
C ASN A 160 25.65 -8.51 -2.95
N ASP A 161 25.67 -7.45 -2.13
CA ASP A 161 25.19 -7.49 -0.74
C ASP A 161 23.72 -7.09 -0.61
N PHE A 162 23.12 -6.54 -1.66
CA PHE A 162 21.74 -6.13 -1.68
C PHE A 162 20.89 -6.98 -2.61
N ILE A 163 19.64 -7.22 -2.22
CA ILE A 163 18.66 -7.96 -3.00
C ILE A 163 17.34 -7.20 -3.10
N LYS A 164 16.63 -7.46 -4.19
CA LYS A 164 15.30 -6.90 -4.44
C LYS A 164 14.32 -7.27 -3.32
N PRO A 165 13.27 -6.47 -3.09
CA PRO A 165 12.27 -6.76 -2.08
C PRO A 165 11.58 -8.11 -2.34
N LYS A 166 11.14 -8.76 -1.26
CA LYS A 166 10.24 -9.93 -1.32
C LYS A 166 8.80 -9.44 -1.31
N SER A 167 7.88 -10.24 -1.84
CA SER A 167 6.44 -9.99 -1.75
C SER A 167 5.87 -10.10 -0.32
N ILE A 168 6.65 -10.57 0.64
CA ILE A 168 6.26 -10.69 2.05
C ILE A 168 6.97 -9.61 2.86
N LEU A 169 6.19 -8.76 3.50
CA LEU A 169 6.62 -7.66 4.35
C LEU A 169 6.30 -7.97 5.81
N LYS A 170 7.28 -7.80 6.70
CA LYS A 170 7.09 -8.00 8.15
C LYS A 170 7.06 -6.66 8.84
N PHE A 171 5.91 -6.32 9.41
CA PHE A 171 5.71 -5.13 10.22
C PHE A 171 4.82 -5.48 11.40
N ASN A 172 5.17 -5.02 12.58
CA ASN A 172 4.37 -5.19 13.78
C ASN A 172 3.08 -4.38 13.67
N MET A 173 2.01 -4.89 14.26
CA MET A 173 0.74 -4.17 14.35
C MET A 173 0.87 -2.96 15.29
N GLU A 174 0.25 -1.85 14.91
CA GLU A 174 0.04 -0.71 15.79
C GLU A 174 -1.40 -0.70 16.30
N ARG A 175 -1.59 -0.23 17.54
CA ARG A 175 -2.90 -0.17 18.20
C ARG A 175 -3.05 1.15 18.95
N GLY A 176 -4.29 1.51 19.23
CA GLY A 176 -4.62 2.59 20.18
C GLY A 176 -5.61 3.60 19.65
N LEU A 177 -5.47 4.08 18.44
CA LEU A 177 -6.31 5.17 17.90
C LEU A 177 -7.51 4.67 17.08
N HIS A 178 -7.36 3.53 16.41
CA HIS A 178 -8.41 2.90 15.61
C HIS A 178 -8.36 1.37 15.78
N PRO A 179 -9.51 0.66 15.82
CA PRO A 179 -9.55 -0.80 16.01
C PRO A 179 -8.75 -1.60 14.97
N THR A 180 -8.69 -1.11 13.75
CA THR A 180 -8.03 -1.74 12.60
C THR A 180 -6.85 -0.92 12.08
N GLN A 181 -6.23 -0.08 12.95
CA GLN A 181 -5.12 0.79 12.57
C GLN A 181 -4.01 0.01 11.86
N LYS A 182 -3.57 0.53 10.72
CA LYS A 182 -2.41 0.00 10.00
C LYS A 182 -1.11 0.62 10.57
N PRO A 183 0.02 -0.12 10.54
CA PRO A 183 1.29 0.42 11.00
C PRO A 183 1.81 1.53 10.10
N VAL A 184 2.25 2.63 10.69
CA VAL A 184 2.88 3.75 9.96
C VAL A 184 4.09 3.26 9.14
N PRO A 185 5.03 2.45 9.67
CA PRO A 185 6.18 1.98 8.90
C PRO A 185 5.81 1.15 7.67
N LEU A 186 4.71 0.39 7.70
CA LEU A 186 4.22 -0.34 6.52
C LEU A 186 3.76 0.64 5.43
N PHE A 187 3.01 1.67 5.80
CA PHE A 187 2.51 2.66 4.85
C PHE A 187 3.64 3.53 4.30
N GLU A 188 4.63 3.91 5.11
CA GLU A 188 5.85 4.57 4.63
C GLU A 188 6.60 3.73 3.59
N TYR A 189 6.73 2.42 3.82
CA TYR A 189 7.36 1.50 2.88
C TYR A 189 6.62 1.49 1.53
N LEU A 190 5.29 1.39 1.56
CA LEU A 190 4.47 1.38 0.35
C LEU A 190 4.52 2.72 -0.38
N ILE A 191 4.43 3.84 0.35
CA ILE A 191 4.51 5.19 -0.21
C ILE A 191 5.86 5.40 -0.90
N LYS A 192 6.98 5.09 -0.23
CA LYS A 192 8.33 5.19 -0.83
C LYS A 192 8.49 4.31 -2.06
N THR A 193 7.84 3.14 -2.08
CA THR A 193 7.90 2.21 -3.21
C THR A 193 7.20 2.74 -4.45
N TYR A 194 6.05 3.39 -4.30
CA TYR A 194 5.19 3.77 -5.43
C TYR A 194 5.13 5.26 -5.73
N THR A 195 5.88 6.08 -5.00
CA THR A 195 5.92 7.54 -5.17
C THR A 195 7.32 8.11 -5.03
N ASN A 196 7.51 9.32 -5.56
CA ASN A 196 8.66 10.16 -5.30
C ASN A 196 8.33 11.23 -4.24
N GLU A 197 9.34 11.91 -3.69
CA GLU A 197 9.11 13.05 -2.80
C GLU A 197 8.31 14.15 -3.51
N GLY A 198 7.37 14.76 -2.79
CA GLY A 198 6.46 15.77 -3.32
C GLY A 198 5.22 15.22 -4.03
N ASP A 199 5.16 13.91 -4.35
CA ASP A 199 3.98 13.28 -4.95
C ASP A 199 2.76 13.31 -4.02
N LEU A 200 1.57 13.22 -4.60
CA LEU A 200 0.29 13.34 -3.90
C LEU A 200 -0.36 11.96 -3.70
N VAL A 201 -0.59 11.62 -2.44
CA VAL A 201 -1.23 10.38 -2.01
C VAL A 201 -2.65 10.65 -1.54
N LEU A 202 -3.61 9.85 -2.01
CA LEU A 202 -4.99 9.85 -1.55
C LEU A 202 -5.26 8.65 -0.65
N ASP A 203 -5.89 8.91 0.50
CA ASP A 203 -6.58 7.90 1.31
C ASP A 203 -8.04 8.33 1.51
N ASN A 204 -8.95 7.58 0.92
CA ASN A 204 -10.37 7.92 0.95
C ASN A 204 -11.17 7.26 2.10
N CYS A 205 -10.49 6.52 2.98
CA CYS A 205 -11.03 5.93 4.21
C CYS A 205 -9.96 6.03 5.31
N ALA A 206 -9.57 7.26 5.67
CA ALA A 206 -8.34 7.54 6.37
C ALA A 206 -8.29 7.03 7.83
N GLY A 207 -9.43 6.68 8.44
CA GLY A 207 -9.51 6.17 9.81
C GLY A 207 -8.79 7.08 10.81
N SER A 208 -7.72 6.60 11.42
CA SER A 208 -6.89 7.41 12.34
C SER A 208 -5.77 8.22 11.66
N GLY A 209 -5.75 8.30 10.34
CA GLY A 209 -4.79 9.14 9.59
C GLY A 209 -3.39 8.54 9.41
N THR A 210 -3.24 7.24 9.44
CA THR A 210 -1.94 6.57 9.26
C THR A 210 -1.26 6.99 7.96
N THR A 211 -2.00 7.07 6.85
CA THR A 211 -1.49 7.52 5.55
C THR A 211 -0.95 8.94 5.61
N GLY A 212 -1.64 9.86 6.30
CA GLY A 212 -1.18 11.24 6.45
C GLY A 212 0.15 11.34 7.19
N ILE A 213 0.28 10.63 8.31
CA ILE A 213 1.55 10.57 9.07
C ILE A 213 2.67 9.97 8.22
N ALA A 214 2.40 8.88 7.52
CA ALA A 214 3.38 8.25 6.63
C ALA A 214 3.81 9.18 5.49
N CYS A 215 2.89 9.99 4.93
CA CYS A 215 3.21 11.02 3.93
C CYS A 215 4.11 12.11 4.49
N ILE A 216 3.79 12.65 5.68
CA ILE A 216 4.62 13.66 6.35
C ILE A 216 6.03 13.12 6.59
N ASN A 217 6.16 11.94 7.17
CA ASN A 217 7.46 11.30 7.47
C ASN A 217 8.30 11.02 6.21
N THR A 218 7.67 10.97 5.05
CA THR A 218 8.33 10.61 3.80
C THR A 218 8.40 11.76 2.79
N ASN A 219 8.05 12.98 3.17
CA ASN A 219 8.01 14.17 2.32
C ASN A 219 7.05 14.04 1.12
N ARG A 220 5.89 13.42 1.32
CA ARG A 220 4.80 13.32 0.34
C ARG A 220 3.64 14.19 0.75
N ASN A 221 2.88 14.65 -0.24
CA ASN A 221 1.64 15.34 0.00
C ASN A 221 0.49 14.35 0.16
N TYR A 222 -0.61 14.78 0.82
CA TYR A 222 -1.74 13.92 1.05
C TYR A 222 -3.09 14.62 0.84
N ILE A 223 -4.10 13.82 0.51
CA ILE A 223 -5.52 14.12 0.70
C ILE A 223 -6.09 12.96 1.51
N LEU A 224 -6.69 13.27 2.64
CA LEU A 224 -7.35 12.27 3.50
C LEU A 224 -8.84 12.55 3.54
N ILE A 225 -9.65 11.52 3.37
CA ILE A 225 -11.11 11.62 3.50
C ILE A 225 -11.55 10.67 4.61
N GLU A 226 -12.33 11.21 5.55
CA GLU A 226 -12.90 10.43 6.65
C GLU A 226 -14.35 10.81 6.87
N LYS A 227 -15.22 9.82 7.00
CA LYS A 227 -16.65 10.00 7.14
C LYS A 227 -17.08 10.17 8.60
N GLU A 228 -16.43 9.45 9.51
CA GLU A 228 -16.78 9.45 10.92
C GLU A 228 -16.13 10.65 11.64
N GLN A 229 -16.95 11.54 12.21
CA GLN A 229 -16.50 12.75 12.91
C GLN A 229 -15.39 12.44 13.94
N LYS A 230 -15.57 11.39 14.73
CA LYS A 230 -14.60 10.99 15.75
C LYS A 230 -13.20 10.75 15.16
N TYR A 231 -13.11 10.07 14.04
CA TYR A 231 -11.82 9.79 13.41
C TYR A 231 -11.27 10.99 12.66
N PHE A 232 -12.14 11.79 12.06
CA PHE A 232 -11.75 13.08 11.50
C PHE A 232 -11.06 13.98 12.54
N ASP A 233 -11.61 14.08 13.76
CA ASP A 233 -11.01 14.85 14.85
C ASP A 233 -9.65 14.28 15.27
N ILE A 234 -9.54 12.94 15.39
CA ILE A 234 -8.27 12.24 15.69
C ILE A 234 -7.20 12.54 14.62
N ILE A 235 -7.57 12.53 13.33
CA ILE A 235 -6.63 12.86 12.24
C ILE A 235 -6.08 14.27 12.42
N ASN A 236 -6.95 15.25 12.65
CA ASN A 236 -6.54 16.65 12.77
C ASN A 236 -5.61 16.88 13.98
N GLU A 237 -5.93 16.29 15.13
CA GLU A 237 -5.05 16.31 16.30
C GLU A 237 -3.69 15.67 16.01
N ARG A 238 -3.70 14.49 15.39
CA ARG A 238 -2.48 13.72 15.10
C ARG A 238 -1.56 14.42 14.11
N ILE A 239 -2.12 15.03 13.06
CA ILE A 239 -1.37 15.79 12.06
C ILE A 239 -0.89 17.12 12.65
N GLY A 240 -1.73 17.83 13.41
CA GLY A 240 -1.36 19.09 14.08
C GLY A 240 -0.15 18.91 15.00
N ASN A 241 -0.08 17.81 15.74
CA ASN A 241 1.05 17.48 16.62
C ASN A 241 2.35 17.13 15.87
N GLN A 242 2.30 16.79 14.58
CA GLN A 242 3.48 16.51 13.76
C GLN A 242 4.04 17.75 13.06
N THR A 243 3.24 18.79 12.91
CA THR A 243 3.61 20.01 12.17
C THR A 243 3.96 21.19 13.11
N SER A 244 3.86 20.98 14.43
CA SER A 244 4.24 21.92 15.49
C SER A 244 5.66 21.66 15.96
#